data_69b33deaccdfacedde90e5b5c0591b6f
#
_entry.id   69b33deaccdfacedde90e5b5c0591b6f
#
_cell.length_a   1.000
_cell.length_b   1.000
_cell.length_c   1.000
_cell.angle_alpha   90.00
_cell.angle_beta   90.00
_cell.angle_gamma   90.00
#
_symmetry.space_group_name_H-M   'P 1'
#
loop_
_entity.id
_entity.type
_entity.pdbx_description
1 polymer ?
#
loop_
_entity_poly.entity_id
_entity_poly.type
_entity_poly.pdbx_seq_one_letter_code
_entity_poly.pdbx_strand_id
1 'polypeptide(L)'
;MSCCHPRGPARDGADESPTVEQNGILGSGPHLVETVSVPAGVFDMGDAFGEGYRTDGETPVHEVELNAFSIDTTAVTNAAFASFVAATGHRTDAETFGGSAVFHTYATAPGQAVPGTPWWLAVDGASWRHPAGPGSTLDGLADHPVVHVSHRDAQAYCDWAGRALPTEAQWEYAARGGRRGARYPWGDEPPTADDPRCTIFRGDFPNEPTGPVGTTPVRTFEPNGHGLYQCAGNVWEWCADRFSARYYRVSDRTDPSGPARGSARVLRGGSHLCHDSYCHRYRVAARSHNTPESTASNIGFRTVGPRDTRREPISTAVS
;
A
#
# COMPACT_ATOMS: atom_id res chain seq x y z
N MET A 1 -1.49 -13.42 12.69
CA MET A 1 -2.49 -13.46 11.60
C MET A 1 -2.67 -12.03 11.12
N SER A 2 -2.59 -11.80 9.81
CA SER A 2 -2.82 -10.46 9.27
C SER A 2 -4.32 -10.22 9.22
N CYS A 3 -4.82 -9.49 10.20
CA CYS A 3 -6.25 -9.35 10.46
C CYS A 3 -6.91 -8.22 9.67
N CYS A 4 -6.12 -7.36 9.03
CA CYS A 4 -6.64 -6.19 8.31
C CYS A 4 -6.89 -6.45 6.81
N HIS A 5 -6.54 -7.62 6.31
CA HIS A 5 -6.80 -8.06 4.95
C HIS A 5 -6.76 -9.59 4.89
N PRO A 6 -7.63 -10.22 4.11
CA PRO A 6 -7.66 -11.67 3.96
C PRO A 6 -6.43 -12.14 3.17
N ARG A 7 -5.99 -13.37 3.45
CA ARG A 7 -5.04 -14.04 2.55
C ARG A 7 -5.79 -14.48 1.31
N GLY A 8 -5.20 -14.29 0.14
CA GLY A 8 -5.66 -14.89 -1.09
C GLY A 8 -5.73 -16.43 -0.98
N PRO A 9 -6.47 -17.10 -1.87
CA PRO A 9 -6.59 -18.55 -1.85
C PRO A 9 -5.19 -19.18 -1.91
N ALA A 10 -4.87 -20.03 -0.90
CA ALA A 10 -3.63 -20.76 -0.88
C ALA A 10 -3.63 -21.74 -2.08
N ARG A 11 -2.66 -21.60 -2.97
CA ARG A 11 -2.32 -22.65 -3.91
C ARG A 11 -1.09 -23.39 -3.39
N ASP A 12 -1.24 -24.66 -3.12
CA ASP A 12 -0.13 -25.59 -3.00
C ASP A 12 0.51 -25.72 -4.39
N GLY A 13 1.67 -25.12 -4.57
CA GLY A 13 2.41 -25.20 -5.83
C GLY A 13 3.59 -24.25 -5.85
N ALA A 14 4.75 -24.81 -6.17
CA ALA A 14 6.03 -24.16 -6.27
C ALA A 14 5.98 -22.82 -7.00
N ASP A 15 6.86 -21.92 -6.59
CA ASP A 15 7.17 -20.60 -7.18
C ASP A 15 7.78 -20.76 -8.60
N GLU A 16 7.00 -21.35 -9.50
CA GLU A 16 7.20 -21.28 -10.95
C GLU A 16 6.17 -20.32 -11.52
N SER A 17 6.51 -19.02 -11.46
CA SER A 17 5.83 -18.03 -12.27
C SER A 17 5.94 -18.48 -13.73
N PRO A 18 4.83 -18.67 -14.46
CA PRO A 18 4.92 -18.77 -15.89
C PRO A 18 5.54 -17.47 -16.38
N THR A 19 6.67 -17.53 -17.05
CA THR A 19 7.18 -16.46 -17.88
C THR A 19 6.14 -16.22 -18.98
N VAL A 20 5.14 -15.41 -18.67
CA VAL A 20 4.36 -14.76 -19.71
C VAL A 20 5.37 -13.84 -20.41
N GLU A 21 5.68 -14.16 -21.66
CA GLU A 21 6.36 -13.22 -22.53
C GLU A 21 5.52 -11.93 -22.57
N GLN A 22 5.85 -11.03 -21.66
CA GLN A 22 5.30 -9.68 -21.67
C GLN A 22 5.98 -8.96 -22.84
N ASN A 23 5.38 -9.03 -24.01
CA ASN A 23 5.57 -8.04 -25.06
C ASN A 23 5.00 -6.67 -24.61
N GLY A 24 5.26 -6.32 -23.36
CA GLY A 24 4.87 -5.06 -22.75
C GLY A 24 5.85 -3.98 -23.15
N ILE A 25 5.33 -2.90 -23.66
CA ILE A 25 6.06 -1.67 -23.95
C ILE A 25 6.50 -1.08 -22.63
N LEU A 26 7.66 -1.52 -22.11
CA LEU A 26 8.22 -1.06 -20.84
C LEU A 26 8.47 0.45 -20.90
N GLY A 27 7.92 1.20 -19.93
CA GLY A 27 8.23 2.61 -19.73
C GLY A 27 7.65 3.59 -20.75
N SER A 28 6.63 3.19 -21.53
CA SER A 28 6.04 4.04 -22.59
C SER A 28 4.67 4.64 -22.23
N GLY A 29 4.08 4.22 -21.11
CA GLY A 29 2.77 4.72 -20.68
C GLY A 29 2.86 6.05 -19.96
N PRO A 30 1.86 6.96 -20.12
CA PRO A 30 1.82 8.18 -19.35
C PRO A 30 1.54 7.87 -17.87
N HIS A 31 2.43 8.31 -17.00
CA HIS A 31 2.16 8.28 -15.56
C HIS A 31 1.30 9.49 -15.21
N LEU A 32 0.04 9.24 -14.82
CA LEU A 32 -0.96 10.29 -14.58
C LEU A 32 -1.03 10.79 -13.14
N VAL A 33 -0.20 10.27 -12.25
CA VAL A 33 -0.13 10.69 -10.85
C VAL A 33 0.98 11.74 -10.71
N GLU A 34 0.68 12.84 -10.02
CA GLU A 34 1.66 13.86 -9.70
C GLU A 34 2.75 13.30 -8.79
N THR A 35 3.99 13.69 -9.03
CA THR A 35 5.15 13.24 -8.24
C THR A 35 5.83 14.38 -7.52
N VAL A 36 6.47 14.09 -6.39
CA VAL A 36 7.29 15.00 -5.63
C VAL A 36 8.68 14.42 -5.42
N SER A 37 9.69 15.29 -5.39
CA SER A 37 11.06 14.90 -5.02
C SER A 37 11.21 14.88 -3.51
N VAL A 38 11.65 13.75 -2.96
CA VAL A 38 12.01 13.60 -1.55
C VAL A 38 13.54 13.67 -1.47
N PRO A 39 14.11 14.58 -0.66
CA PRO A 39 15.57 14.75 -0.58
C PRO A 39 16.24 13.51 0.04
N ALA A 40 17.52 13.34 -0.27
CA ALA A 40 18.36 12.38 0.44
C ALA A 40 18.41 12.72 1.93
N GLY A 41 18.49 11.71 2.79
CA GLY A 41 18.57 11.96 4.22
C GLY A 41 18.66 10.70 5.05
N VAL A 42 18.77 10.92 6.35
CA VAL A 42 18.86 9.88 7.38
C VAL A 42 17.65 9.99 8.31
N PHE A 43 17.05 8.86 8.65
CA PHE A 43 15.92 8.82 9.58
C PHE A 43 15.93 7.57 10.45
N ASP A 44 15.20 7.62 11.54
CA ASP A 44 14.97 6.48 12.42
C ASP A 44 13.74 5.73 11.93
N MET A 45 13.94 4.56 11.31
CA MET A 45 12.89 3.69 10.81
C MET A 45 12.38 2.76 11.91
N GLY A 46 11.06 2.65 12.04
CA GLY A 46 10.41 1.75 12.98
C GLY A 46 9.58 2.44 14.05
N ASP A 47 9.06 1.64 14.99
CA ASP A 47 8.15 2.09 16.05
C ASP A 47 8.92 2.57 17.28
N ALA A 48 8.93 3.91 17.48
CA ALA A 48 9.56 4.56 18.62
C ALA A 48 8.67 4.58 19.88
N PHE A 49 7.39 4.25 19.74
CA PHE A 49 6.41 4.29 20.84
C PHE A 49 6.14 2.94 21.49
N GLY A 50 6.55 1.84 20.84
CA GLY A 50 6.31 0.48 21.33
C GLY A 50 4.85 0.02 21.20
N GLU A 51 4.11 0.58 20.26
CA GLU A 51 2.67 0.32 20.04
C GLU A 51 2.42 -0.78 19.01
N GLY A 52 3.47 -1.21 18.30
CA GLY A 52 3.38 -2.21 17.25
C GLY A 52 3.19 -3.63 17.77
N TYR A 53 2.64 -4.48 16.91
CA TYR A 53 2.52 -5.91 17.21
C TYR A 53 3.86 -6.63 16.95
N ARG A 54 4.27 -7.50 17.87
CA ARG A 54 5.54 -8.25 17.74
C ARG A 54 5.66 -9.03 16.42
N THR A 55 4.54 -9.52 15.88
CA THR A 55 4.46 -10.25 14.62
C THR A 55 4.67 -9.38 13.40
N ASP A 56 4.46 -8.08 13.52
CA ASP A 56 4.62 -7.12 12.43
C ASP A 56 6.07 -6.66 12.28
N GLY A 57 6.88 -6.80 13.35
CA GLY A 57 8.33 -6.56 13.30
C GLY A 57 8.70 -5.11 13.09
N GLU A 58 7.96 -4.18 13.70
CA GLU A 58 8.20 -2.73 13.64
C GLU A 58 9.43 -2.29 14.45
N THR A 59 10.07 -3.22 15.17
CA THR A 59 11.25 -2.97 16.02
C THR A 59 12.39 -3.95 15.73
N PRO A 60 13.66 -3.57 16.05
CA PRO A 60 14.10 -2.32 16.69
C PRO A 60 13.97 -1.11 15.77
N VAL A 61 13.86 0.08 16.36
CA VAL A 61 14.12 1.32 15.64
C VAL A 61 15.58 1.32 15.22
N HIS A 62 15.85 1.68 13.98
CA HIS A 62 17.21 1.66 13.41
C HIS A 62 17.39 2.81 12.42
N GLU A 63 18.62 3.27 12.31
CA GLU A 63 18.96 4.34 11.39
C GLU A 63 19.04 3.84 9.95
N VAL A 64 18.36 4.55 9.05
CA VAL A 64 18.37 4.30 7.61
C VAL A 64 18.75 5.58 6.86
N GLU A 65 19.63 5.43 5.89
CA GLU A 65 20.07 6.48 4.97
C GLU A 65 19.49 6.20 3.57
N LEU A 66 18.83 7.19 2.97
CA LEU A 66 18.26 7.09 1.66
C LEU A 66 18.83 8.13 0.71
N ASN A 67 19.11 7.74 -0.52
CA ASN A 67 19.33 8.66 -1.61
C ASN A 67 18.03 9.42 -1.95
N ALA A 68 18.16 10.57 -2.63
CA ALA A 68 17.00 11.30 -3.12
C ALA A 68 16.21 10.46 -4.13
N PHE A 69 14.89 10.56 -4.10
CA PHE A 69 13.99 9.84 -5.01
C PHE A 69 12.73 10.66 -5.30
N SER A 70 12.04 10.32 -6.37
CA SER A 70 10.71 10.86 -6.63
C SER A 70 9.64 9.83 -6.26
N ILE A 71 8.52 10.30 -5.69
CA ILE A 71 7.40 9.46 -5.27
C ILE A 71 6.08 10.11 -5.65
N ASP A 72 5.05 9.32 -5.90
CA ASP A 72 3.71 9.81 -6.15
C ASP A 72 3.17 10.54 -4.92
N THR A 73 2.56 11.70 -5.14
CA THR A 73 1.90 12.46 -4.07
C THR A 73 0.71 11.72 -3.48
N THR A 74 0.06 10.85 -4.26
CA THR A 74 -1.11 10.04 -3.86
C THR A 74 -0.92 8.58 -4.22
N ALA A 75 -1.80 7.71 -3.73
CA ALA A 75 -1.96 6.38 -4.31
C ALA A 75 -2.41 6.49 -5.78
N VAL A 76 -2.13 5.46 -6.58
CA VAL A 76 -2.60 5.36 -7.97
C VAL A 76 -4.14 5.32 -7.97
N THR A 77 -4.74 6.23 -8.76
CA THR A 77 -6.20 6.35 -8.83
C THR A 77 -6.84 5.35 -9.79
N ASN A 78 -8.15 5.16 -9.67
CA ASN A 78 -8.92 4.37 -10.63
C ASN A 78 -8.77 4.91 -12.06
N ALA A 79 -8.75 6.23 -12.25
CA ALA A 79 -8.54 6.84 -13.57
C ALA A 79 -7.16 6.51 -14.16
N ALA A 80 -6.09 6.59 -13.34
CA ALA A 80 -4.74 6.27 -13.78
C ALA A 80 -4.60 4.77 -14.09
N PHE A 81 -5.16 3.89 -13.27
CA PHE A 81 -5.15 2.46 -13.50
C PHE A 81 -5.99 2.05 -14.73
N ALA A 82 -7.14 2.71 -14.95
CA ALA A 82 -7.96 2.50 -16.15
C ALA A 82 -7.18 2.80 -17.44
N SER A 83 -6.35 3.85 -17.44
CA SER A 83 -5.50 4.20 -18.58
C SER A 83 -4.47 3.11 -18.87
N PHE A 84 -3.86 2.53 -17.84
CA PHE A 84 -2.96 1.38 -17.97
C PHE A 84 -3.68 0.18 -18.58
N VAL A 85 -4.84 -0.19 -18.03
CA VAL A 85 -5.60 -1.35 -18.54
C VAL A 85 -6.06 -1.12 -19.98
N ALA A 86 -6.50 0.10 -20.30
CA ALA A 86 -6.90 0.44 -21.69
C ALA A 86 -5.74 0.33 -22.69
N ALA A 87 -4.53 0.71 -22.26
CA ALA A 87 -3.34 0.66 -23.12
C ALA A 87 -2.76 -0.75 -23.30
N THR A 88 -2.89 -1.61 -22.29
CA THR A 88 -2.18 -2.90 -22.25
C THR A 88 -3.10 -4.12 -22.38
N GLY A 89 -4.40 -3.95 -22.11
CA GLY A 89 -5.32 -5.07 -21.98
C GLY A 89 -5.08 -5.92 -20.72
N HIS A 90 -4.32 -5.38 -19.73
CA HIS A 90 -4.01 -6.10 -18.50
C HIS A 90 -5.26 -6.63 -17.81
N ARG A 91 -5.21 -7.90 -17.44
CA ARG A 91 -6.23 -8.56 -16.65
C ARG A 91 -5.69 -8.82 -15.25
N THR A 92 -6.31 -8.22 -14.24
CA THR A 92 -5.85 -8.33 -12.85
C THR A 92 -5.98 -9.75 -12.27
N ASP A 93 -5.22 -10.02 -11.19
CA ASP A 93 -5.36 -11.28 -10.45
C ASP A 93 -6.80 -11.47 -9.95
N ALA A 94 -7.48 -10.43 -9.46
CA ALA A 94 -8.88 -10.50 -9.05
C ALA A 94 -9.81 -10.93 -10.21
N GLU A 95 -9.64 -10.35 -11.39
CA GLU A 95 -10.40 -10.72 -12.59
C GLU A 95 -10.05 -12.16 -13.06
N THR A 96 -8.79 -12.56 -12.89
CA THR A 96 -8.32 -13.90 -13.29
C THR A 96 -8.83 -15.00 -12.35
N PHE A 97 -8.90 -14.71 -11.05
CA PHE A 97 -9.43 -15.62 -10.02
C PHE A 97 -10.96 -15.62 -9.97
N GLY A 98 -11.60 -14.65 -10.63
CA GLY A 98 -13.04 -14.54 -10.70
C GLY A 98 -13.67 -13.86 -9.49
N GLY A 99 -12.90 -13.24 -8.61
CA GLY A 99 -13.41 -12.53 -7.43
C GLY A 99 -12.31 -12.05 -6.50
N SER A 100 -12.71 -11.37 -5.45
CA SER A 100 -11.80 -10.76 -4.48
C SER A 100 -12.48 -10.60 -3.11
N ALA A 101 -11.69 -10.22 -2.10
CA ALA A 101 -12.21 -10.00 -0.76
C ALA A 101 -12.82 -8.58 -0.62
N VAL A 102 -14.06 -8.54 -0.15
CA VAL A 102 -14.81 -7.32 0.12
C VAL A 102 -15.23 -7.29 1.59
N PHE A 103 -15.13 -6.13 2.23
CA PHE A 103 -15.60 -5.96 3.60
C PHE A 103 -17.14 -6.05 3.65
N HIS A 104 -17.69 -6.80 4.61
CA HIS A 104 -19.10 -7.22 4.58
C HIS A 104 -20.11 -6.07 4.54
N THR A 105 -19.85 -4.94 5.23
CA THR A 105 -20.77 -3.78 5.19
C THR A 105 -20.62 -2.94 3.92
N TYR A 106 -19.59 -3.19 3.11
CA TYR A 106 -19.36 -2.54 1.82
C TYR A 106 -19.85 -3.40 0.64
N ALA A 107 -19.94 -4.72 0.82
CA ALA A 107 -20.31 -5.65 -0.23
C ALA A 107 -21.74 -5.44 -0.74
N THR A 108 -21.92 -5.39 -2.06
CA THR A 108 -23.23 -5.29 -2.75
C THR A 108 -23.78 -6.64 -3.20
N ALA A 109 -23.01 -7.70 -3.01
CA ALA A 109 -23.39 -9.07 -3.37
C ALA A 109 -23.03 -10.04 -2.23
N PRO A 110 -23.69 -11.20 -2.15
CA PRO A 110 -23.33 -12.24 -1.19
C PRO A 110 -21.91 -12.75 -1.45
N GLY A 111 -21.26 -13.19 -0.39
CA GLY A 111 -19.93 -13.79 -0.46
C GLY A 111 -19.73 -14.80 0.66
N GLN A 112 -18.72 -15.64 0.50
CA GLN A 112 -18.35 -16.59 1.53
C GLN A 112 -17.44 -15.91 2.56
N ALA A 113 -17.77 -16.03 3.85
CA ALA A 113 -16.94 -15.49 4.92
C ALA A 113 -15.53 -16.12 4.90
N VAL A 114 -14.51 -15.25 4.98
CA VAL A 114 -13.11 -15.70 4.98
C VAL A 114 -12.78 -16.28 6.36
N PRO A 115 -12.26 -17.53 6.43
CA PRO A 115 -11.93 -18.16 7.70
C PRO A 115 -10.99 -17.32 8.56
N GLY A 116 -11.36 -17.13 9.85
CA GLY A 116 -10.57 -16.35 10.81
C GLY A 116 -10.76 -14.83 10.76
N THR A 117 -11.45 -14.32 9.73
CA THR A 117 -11.80 -12.89 9.58
C THR A 117 -13.21 -12.76 8.98
N PRO A 118 -14.27 -13.07 9.74
CA PRO A 118 -15.63 -13.25 9.21
C PRO A 118 -16.25 -11.97 8.61
N TRP A 119 -15.70 -10.82 8.88
CA TRP A 119 -16.07 -9.54 8.27
C TRP A 119 -15.52 -9.36 6.85
N TRP A 120 -14.68 -10.28 6.37
CA TRP A 120 -14.28 -10.36 4.98
C TRP A 120 -15.10 -11.42 4.23
N LEU A 121 -15.65 -11.03 3.09
CA LEU A 121 -16.37 -11.91 2.19
C LEU A 121 -15.55 -12.13 0.92
N ALA A 122 -15.34 -13.37 0.53
CA ALA A 122 -14.92 -13.70 -0.83
C ALA A 122 -16.13 -13.51 -1.75
N VAL A 123 -16.08 -12.48 -2.58
CA VAL A 123 -17.19 -12.06 -3.46
C VAL A 123 -16.82 -12.33 -4.91
N ASP A 124 -17.58 -13.20 -5.56
CA ASP A 124 -17.42 -13.48 -6.98
C ASP A 124 -17.68 -12.22 -7.81
N GLY A 125 -16.84 -11.97 -8.82
CA GLY A 125 -16.93 -10.79 -9.68
C GLY A 125 -16.42 -9.49 -9.06
N ALA A 126 -16.02 -9.46 -7.77
CA ALA A 126 -15.37 -8.29 -7.20
C ALA A 126 -13.99 -8.07 -7.84
N SER A 127 -13.71 -6.85 -8.25
CA SER A 127 -12.48 -6.46 -8.96
C SER A 127 -12.28 -4.94 -8.86
N TRP A 128 -11.21 -4.44 -9.42
CA TRP A 128 -10.98 -2.99 -9.48
C TRP A 128 -12.11 -2.24 -10.21
N ARG A 129 -12.82 -2.87 -11.15
CA ARG A 129 -13.98 -2.31 -11.86
C ARG A 129 -15.29 -2.38 -11.06
N HIS A 130 -15.36 -3.33 -10.13
CA HIS A 130 -16.52 -3.66 -9.31
C HIS A 130 -16.10 -3.75 -7.84
N PRO A 131 -15.72 -2.62 -7.19
CA PRO A 131 -15.04 -2.63 -5.90
C PRO A 131 -15.90 -3.12 -4.72
N ALA A 132 -17.23 -3.08 -4.84
CA ALA A 132 -18.14 -3.63 -3.84
C ALA A 132 -18.79 -4.97 -4.28
N GLY A 133 -18.34 -5.54 -5.40
CA GLY A 133 -18.89 -6.74 -6.02
C GLY A 133 -19.68 -6.47 -7.30
N PRO A 134 -20.24 -7.53 -7.94
CA PRO A 134 -21.00 -7.41 -9.17
C PRO A 134 -22.11 -6.38 -9.06
N GLY A 135 -22.25 -5.52 -10.08
CA GLY A 135 -23.23 -4.43 -10.09
C GLY A 135 -22.74 -3.12 -9.45
N SER A 136 -21.63 -3.11 -8.73
CA SER A 136 -20.96 -1.85 -8.40
C SER A 136 -20.17 -1.32 -9.61
N THR A 137 -20.00 -0.01 -9.68
CA THR A 137 -19.29 0.67 -10.77
C THR A 137 -18.23 1.61 -10.21
N LEU A 138 -17.45 2.21 -11.11
CA LEU A 138 -16.49 3.28 -10.77
C LEU A 138 -17.11 4.69 -10.91
N ASP A 139 -18.42 4.81 -11.06
CA ASP A 139 -19.09 6.11 -11.16
C ASP A 139 -18.85 6.94 -9.90
N GLY A 140 -18.26 8.13 -10.07
CA GLY A 140 -17.86 9.00 -8.96
C GLY A 140 -16.60 8.57 -8.22
N LEU A 141 -15.91 7.51 -8.64
CA LEU A 141 -14.70 6.98 -7.98
C LEU A 141 -13.42 7.19 -8.80
N ALA A 142 -13.43 8.05 -9.82
CA ALA A 142 -12.28 8.25 -10.71
C ALA A 142 -11.00 8.67 -9.98
N ASP A 143 -11.13 9.51 -8.95
CA ASP A 143 -10.07 10.05 -8.10
C ASP A 143 -9.87 9.30 -6.77
N HIS A 144 -10.57 8.18 -6.58
CA HIS A 144 -10.30 7.26 -5.48
C HIS A 144 -9.10 6.35 -5.80
N PRO A 145 -8.38 5.84 -4.79
CA PRO A 145 -7.32 4.86 -5.04
C PRO A 145 -7.89 3.60 -5.68
N VAL A 146 -7.18 3.04 -6.64
CA VAL A 146 -7.52 1.71 -7.17
C VAL A 146 -7.36 0.66 -6.07
N VAL A 147 -8.32 -0.25 -5.99
CA VAL A 147 -8.33 -1.37 -5.05
C VAL A 147 -8.50 -2.71 -5.78
N HIS A 148 -8.44 -3.83 -5.07
CA HIS A 148 -8.47 -5.18 -5.65
C HIS A 148 -7.30 -5.45 -6.60
N VAL A 149 -6.19 -4.78 -6.38
CA VAL A 149 -4.95 -4.97 -7.12
C VAL A 149 -3.95 -5.77 -6.29
N SER A 150 -3.38 -6.79 -6.88
CA SER A 150 -2.32 -7.59 -6.29
C SER A 150 -0.97 -6.87 -6.39
N HIS A 151 0.06 -7.40 -5.72
CA HIS A 151 1.42 -6.90 -5.91
C HIS A 151 1.89 -7.09 -7.37
N ARG A 152 1.44 -8.15 -8.05
CA ARG A 152 1.76 -8.41 -9.46
C ARG A 152 1.10 -7.39 -10.38
N ASP A 153 -0.16 -7.02 -10.12
CA ASP A 153 -0.86 -5.97 -10.86
C ASP A 153 -0.18 -4.62 -10.69
N ALA A 154 0.22 -4.29 -9.46
CA ALA A 154 0.96 -3.07 -9.16
C ALA A 154 2.33 -3.03 -9.86
N GLN A 155 3.04 -4.18 -9.92
CA GLN A 155 4.30 -4.29 -10.65
C GLN A 155 4.08 -4.13 -12.16
N ALA A 156 3.05 -4.74 -12.74
CA ALA A 156 2.72 -4.59 -14.15
C ALA A 156 2.41 -3.12 -14.52
N TYR A 157 1.69 -2.41 -13.65
CA TYR A 157 1.51 -0.96 -13.80
C TYR A 157 2.85 -0.21 -13.78
N CYS A 158 3.72 -0.52 -12.82
CA CYS A 158 5.05 0.11 -12.72
C CYS A 158 5.88 -0.13 -13.98
N ASP A 159 5.92 -1.35 -14.49
CA ASP A 159 6.68 -1.72 -15.69
C ASP A 159 6.17 -0.93 -16.90
N TRP A 160 4.85 -0.82 -17.08
CA TRP A 160 4.25 -0.04 -18.16
C TRP A 160 4.57 1.45 -18.02
N ALA A 161 4.47 2.02 -16.84
CA ALA A 161 4.66 3.43 -16.57
C ALA A 161 6.14 3.87 -16.47
N GLY A 162 7.10 2.92 -16.55
CA GLY A 162 8.52 3.21 -16.32
C GLY A 162 8.82 3.63 -14.87
N ARG A 163 8.07 3.07 -13.91
CA ARG A 163 8.13 3.38 -12.49
C ARG A 163 8.54 2.14 -11.69
N ALA A 164 8.59 2.25 -10.38
CA ALA A 164 8.80 1.13 -9.45
C ALA A 164 7.88 1.25 -8.24
N LEU A 165 7.63 0.16 -7.53
CA LEU A 165 7.08 0.23 -6.18
C LEU A 165 8.13 0.80 -5.22
N PRO A 166 7.74 1.61 -4.22
CA PRO A 166 8.66 2.10 -3.21
C PRO A 166 9.24 0.93 -2.41
N THR A 167 10.51 1.04 -2.00
CA THR A 167 10.96 0.18 -0.90
C THR A 167 10.20 0.56 0.37
N GLU A 168 10.13 -0.34 1.33
CA GLU A 168 9.50 -0.07 2.62
C GLU A 168 10.12 1.15 3.30
N ALA A 169 11.43 1.30 3.21
CA ALA A 169 12.14 2.43 3.78
C ALA A 169 11.83 3.75 3.05
N GLN A 170 11.77 3.75 1.71
CA GLN A 170 11.35 4.92 0.94
C GLN A 170 9.93 5.33 1.31
N TRP A 171 9.02 4.36 1.43
CA TRP A 171 7.65 4.62 1.81
C TRP A 171 7.56 5.28 3.19
N GLU A 172 8.22 4.71 4.22
CA GLU A 172 8.17 5.24 5.58
C GLU A 172 8.82 6.62 5.68
N TYR A 173 9.97 6.81 5.06
CA TYR A 173 10.66 8.11 5.04
C TYR A 173 9.79 9.22 4.42
N ALA A 174 9.18 8.93 3.26
CA ALA A 174 8.28 9.86 2.60
C ALA A 174 7.01 10.13 3.43
N ALA A 175 6.41 9.09 4.03
CA ALA A 175 5.22 9.20 4.86
C ALA A 175 5.43 10.01 6.14
N ARG A 176 6.65 10.01 6.71
CA ARG A 176 7.01 10.84 7.86
C ARG A 176 7.02 12.33 7.56
N GLY A 177 7.13 12.74 6.29
CA GLY A 177 7.05 14.15 5.88
C GLY A 177 8.08 15.06 6.56
N GLY A 178 9.31 14.54 6.84
CA GLY A 178 10.36 15.25 7.54
C GLY A 178 10.20 15.28 9.08
N ARG A 179 9.19 14.65 9.65
CA ARG A 179 8.97 14.55 11.11
C ARG A 179 9.69 13.35 11.71
N ARG A 180 10.75 13.62 12.46
CA ARG A 180 11.52 12.55 13.10
C ARG A 180 10.69 11.85 14.19
N GLY A 181 10.56 10.53 14.10
CA GLY A 181 9.94 9.68 15.11
C GLY A 181 8.42 9.87 15.32
N ALA A 182 7.75 10.71 14.49
CA ALA A 182 6.33 10.98 14.66
C ALA A 182 5.46 9.72 14.49
N ARG A 183 4.35 9.65 15.25
CA ARG A 183 3.39 8.54 15.22
C ARG A 183 2.61 8.51 13.90
N TYR A 184 2.18 9.69 13.42
CA TYR A 184 1.40 9.87 12.20
C TYR A 184 2.07 10.87 11.24
N PRO A 185 1.63 10.94 9.97
CA PRO A 185 2.18 11.90 8.99
C PRO A 185 2.06 13.37 9.41
N TRP A 186 1.10 13.69 10.28
CA TRP A 186 0.81 15.04 10.80
C TRP A 186 1.39 15.31 12.20
N GLY A 187 1.93 14.32 12.91
CA GLY A 187 2.47 14.44 14.27
C GLY A 187 2.01 13.30 15.18
N ASP A 188 1.84 13.56 16.48
CA ASP A 188 1.58 12.51 17.48
C ASP A 188 0.12 12.44 17.95
N GLU A 189 -0.66 13.47 17.64
CA GLU A 189 -2.07 13.54 18.03
C GLU A 189 -2.92 12.57 17.24
N PRO A 190 -3.70 11.69 17.90
CA PRO A 190 -4.57 10.75 17.22
C PRO A 190 -5.70 11.48 16.45
N PRO A 191 -6.17 10.93 15.33
CA PRO A 191 -7.31 11.51 14.63
C PRO A 191 -8.59 11.32 15.46
N THR A 192 -9.46 12.32 15.47
CA THR A 192 -10.74 12.28 16.20
C THR A 192 -11.93 12.38 15.23
N ALA A 193 -13.16 12.28 15.76
CA ALA A 193 -14.36 12.51 14.95
C ALA A 193 -14.45 13.96 14.49
N ASP A 194 -14.03 14.91 15.32
CA ASP A 194 -14.08 16.35 15.04
C ASP A 194 -12.88 16.83 14.20
N ASP A 195 -11.76 16.09 14.22
CA ASP A 195 -10.56 16.36 13.44
C ASP A 195 -10.11 15.07 12.71
N PRO A 196 -10.81 14.70 11.63
CA PRO A 196 -10.56 13.44 10.91
C PRO A 196 -9.40 13.61 9.92
N ARG A 197 -8.20 13.37 10.33
CA ARG A 197 -6.97 13.55 9.52
C ARG A 197 -6.64 12.42 8.56
N CYS A 198 -7.42 11.34 8.61
CA CYS A 198 -7.25 10.18 7.74
C CYS A 198 -8.56 9.39 7.59
N THR A 199 -8.65 8.60 6.53
CA THR A 199 -9.78 7.71 6.29
C THR A 199 -9.55 6.39 7.02
N ILE A 200 -10.22 6.20 8.16
CA ILE A 200 -10.26 4.97 8.95
C ILE A 200 -11.70 4.60 9.28
N PHE A 201 -11.93 3.39 9.75
CA PHE A 201 -13.25 2.95 10.18
C PHE A 201 -13.72 3.79 11.38
N ARG A 202 -14.97 4.20 11.37
CA ARG A 202 -15.59 4.93 12.46
C ARG A 202 -16.87 4.24 12.87
N GLY A 203 -17.10 4.18 14.18
CA GLY A 203 -18.23 3.46 14.76
C GLY A 203 -17.81 2.20 15.50
N ASP A 204 -18.68 1.24 15.68
CA ASP A 204 -18.38 -0.02 16.38
C ASP A 204 -17.90 -1.10 15.37
N PHE A 205 -16.58 -1.30 15.35
CA PHE A 205 -15.97 -2.26 14.42
C PHE A 205 -16.29 -3.70 14.82
N PRO A 206 -16.67 -4.57 13.88
CA PRO A 206 -16.75 -4.36 12.43
C PRO A 206 -18.16 -4.09 11.89
N ASN A 207 -19.18 -3.98 12.75
CA ASN A 207 -20.58 -4.16 12.37
C ASN A 207 -21.37 -2.86 12.22
N GLU A 208 -21.05 -1.81 12.98
CA GLU A 208 -21.86 -0.59 13.07
C GLU A 208 -21.04 0.65 12.67
N PRO A 209 -20.82 0.88 11.37
CA PRO A 209 -20.14 2.09 10.90
C PRO A 209 -21.03 3.33 11.12
N THR A 210 -20.42 4.44 11.57
CA THR A 210 -21.12 5.74 11.73
C THR A 210 -21.04 6.62 10.47
N GLY A 211 -20.63 6.05 9.34
CA GLY A 211 -20.52 6.75 8.07
C GLY A 211 -20.25 5.78 6.92
N PRO A 212 -20.02 6.30 5.71
CA PRO A 212 -19.71 5.47 4.56
C PRO A 212 -18.45 4.62 4.81
N VAL A 213 -18.52 3.34 4.49
CA VAL A 213 -17.38 2.43 4.45
C VAL A 213 -16.84 2.39 3.04
N GLY A 214 -15.52 2.50 2.89
CA GLY A 214 -14.86 2.49 1.59
C GLY A 214 -13.75 3.52 1.51
N THR A 215 -13.17 3.65 0.33
CA THR A 215 -12.13 4.62 0.05
C THR A 215 -12.68 6.04 -0.05
N THR A 216 -11.81 7.03 0.11
CA THR A 216 -12.09 8.45 -0.19
C THR A 216 -11.19 8.93 -1.32
N PRO A 217 -11.53 10.05 -2.00
CA PRO A 217 -10.65 10.68 -2.96
C PRO A 217 -9.25 10.84 -2.42
N VAL A 218 -8.23 10.62 -3.25
CA VAL A 218 -6.82 10.53 -2.81
C VAL A 218 -6.27 11.81 -2.18
N ARG A 219 -6.98 12.94 -2.31
CA ARG A 219 -6.59 14.26 -1.76
C ARG A 219 -7.57 14.79 -0.70
N THR A 220 -8.29 13.90 -0.01
CA THR A 220 -9.33 14.31 0.97
C THR A 220 -8.78 15.11 2.15
N PHE A 221 -7.56 14.88 2.55
CA PHE A 221 -6.92 15.57 3.70
C PHE A 221 -5.68 16.33 3.25
N GLU A 222 -5.14 17.16 4.18
CA GLU A 222 -3.91 17.90 3.93
C GLU A 222 -2.71 16.98 3.73
N PRO A 223 -1.77 17.35 2.83
CA PRO A 223 -0.56 16.57 2.62
C PRO A 223 0.40 16.69 3.80
N ASN A 224 1.31 15.74 3.93
CA ASN A 224 2.41 15.84 4.88
C ASN A 224 3.50 16.82 4.41
N GLY A 225 4.56 17.00 5.21
CA GLY A 225 5.64 17.94 4.92
C GLY A 225 6.46 17.65 3.65
N HIS A 226 6.32 16.47 3.06
CA HIS A 226 6.89 16.13 1.74
C HIS A 226 5.87 16.23 0.60
N GLY A 227 4.65 16.68 0.87
CA GLY A 227 3.59 16.81 -0.14
C GLY A 227 2.83 15.53 -0.43
N LEU A 228 2.93 14.49 0.41
CA LEU A 228 2.20 13.23 0.23
C LEU A 228 0.86 13.26 0.95
N TYR A 229 -0.17 12.80 0.26
CA TYR A 229 -1.52 12.66 0.78
C TYR A 229 -1.78 11.24 1.29
N GLN A 230 -2.60 11.14 2.32
CA GLN A 230 -3.18 9.90 2.83
C GLN A 230 -2.18 8.73 3.03
N CYS A 231 -1.01 9.04 3.60
CA CYS A 231 -0.07 8.02 4.04
C CYS A 231 -0.52 7.30 5.34
N ALA A 232 -1.74 7.56 5.79
CA ALA A 232 -2.38 6.90 6.91
C ALA A 232 -3.85 6.66 6.56
N GLY A 233 -4.32 5.43 6.68
CA GLY A 233 -5.69 5.05 6.31
C GLY A 233 -5.91 4.94 4.79
N ASN A 234 -7.14 5.06 4.34
CA ASN A 234 -7.62 4.89 2.98
C ASN A 234 -7.35 3.48 2.41
N VAL A 235 -6.15 3.22 1.90
CA VAL A 235 -5.76 1.88 1.42
C VAL A 235 -4.40 1.47 1.94
N TRP A 236 -4.22 0.19 2.19
CA TRP A 236 -2.92 -0.42 2.30
C TRP A 236 -2.16 -0.26 0.99
N GLU A 237 -0.88 0.05 1.07
CA GLU A 237 -0.05 0.27 -0.10
C GLU A 237 1.06 -0.77 -0.21
N TRP A 238 1.12 -1.45 -1.37
CA TRP A 238 2.17 -2.39 -1.67
C TRP A 238 3.55 -1.73 -1.74
N CYS A 239 4.54 -2.37 -1.09
CA CYS A 239 5.95 -2.04 -1.24
C CYS A 239 6.69 -3.14 -2.02
N ALA A 240 7.84 -2.79 -2.59
CA ALA A 240 8.69 -3.73 -3.34
C ALA A 240 9.24 -4.86 -2.48
N ASP A 241 9.40 -4.61 -1.17
CA ASP A 241 10.10 -5.49 -0.25
C ASP A 241 9.33 -6.78 0.04
N ARG A 242 10.08 -7.88 0.18
CA ARG A 242 9.57 -9.06 0.85
C ARG A 242 9.45 -8.79 2.35
N PHE A 243 8.49 -9.45 2.98
CA PHE A 243 8.27 -9.28 4.42
C PHE A 243 9.07 -10.27 5.26
N SER A 244 9.67 -9.75 6.33
CA SER A 244 10.14 -10.53 7.48
C SER A 244 10.01 -9.71 8.75
N ALA A 245 9.39 -10.27 9.80
CA ALA A 245 9.28 -9.62 11.11
C ALA A 245 10.62 -9.43 11.83
N ARG A 246 11.69 -10.01 11.31
CA ARG A 246 13.04 -9.91 11.89
C ARG A 246 13.99 -9.02 11.09
N TYR A 247 13.52 -8.48 9.95
CA TYR A 247 14.37 -7.77 9.00
C TYR A 247 15.05 -6.53 9.62
N TYR A 248 14.35 -5.75 10.42
CA TYR A 248 14.91 -4.54 11.04
C TYR A 248 16.13 -4.78 11.93
N ARG A 249 16.39 -6.02 12.36
CA ARG A 249 17.60 -6.40 13.13
C ARG A 249 18.84 -6.57 12.28
N VAL A 250 18.66 -6.70 10.97
CA VAL A 250 19.73 -7.01 9.99
C VAL A 250 19.61 -6.14 8.74
N SER A 251 18.79 -5.10 8.80
CA SER A 251 18.59 -4.17 7.69
C SER A 251 19.90 -3.49 7.31
N ASP A 252 20.15 -3.38 6.02
CA ASP A 252 21.21 -2.51 5.53
C ASP A 252 20.90 -1.07 5.97
N ARG A 253 21.98 -0.31 6.26
CA ARG A 253 21.83 1.09 6.65
C ARG A 253 21.48 1.98 5.45
N THR A 254 22.04 1.72 4.28
CA THR A 254 21.88 2.57 3.09
C THR A 254 20.97 1.88 2.06
N ASP A 255 19.91 2.58 1.64
CA ASP A 255 18.93 2.15 0.64
C ASP A 255 18.44 0.69 0.82
N PRO A 256 17.98 0.29 2.03
CA PRO A 256 17.53 -1.07 2.25
C PRO A 256 16.37 -1.45 1.34
N SER A 257 16.34 -2.70 0.89
CA SER A 257 15.36 -3.23 -0.06
C SER A 257 14.67 -4.52 0.42
N GLY A 258 14.68 -4.75 1.72
CA GLY A 258 14.07 -5.92 2.35
C GLY A 258 14.91 -7.19 2.25
N PRO A 259 14.43 -8.30 2.82
CA PRO A 259 15.14 -9.56 2.80
C PRO A 259 15.13 -10.18 1.39
N ALA A 260 16.23 -10.86 1.03
CA ALA A 260 16.36 -11.52 -0.27
C ALA A 260 15.34 -12.66 -0.50
N ARG A 261 14.78 -13.24 0.57
CA ARG A 261 13.83 -14.36 0.53
C ARG A 261 12.61 -14.06 1.39
N GLY A 262 11.44 -14.59 0.97
CA GLY A 262 10.15 -14.45 1.66
C GLY A 262 9.00 -14.64 0.67
N SER A 263 7.90 -15.23 1.12
CA SER A 263 6.70 -15.49 0.32
C SER A 263 5.66 -14.37 0.36
N ALA A 264 5.83 -13.39 1.25
CA ALA A 264 4.92 -12.27 1.40
C ALA A 264 5.60 -10.94 1.04
N ARG A 265 4.80 -9.95 0.65
CA ARG A 265 5.19 -8.59 0.34
C ARG A 265 4.71 -7.64 1.42
N VAL A 266 5.48 -6.60 1.67
CA VAL A 266 5.15 -5.57 2.67
C VAL A 266 3.98 -4.72 2.20
N LEU A 267 3.12 -4.38 3.17
CA LEU A 267 2.03 -3.41 3.05
C LEU A 267 2.22 -2.31 4.11
N ARG A 268 1.96 -1.07 3.73
CA ARG A 268 2.12 0.11 4.59
C ARG A 268 0.88 0.99 4.60
N GLY A 269 0.74 1.85 5.63
CA GLY A 269 -0.24 2.94 5.69
C GLY A 269 -1.54 2.62 6.40
N GLY A 270 -1.91 1.36 6.56
CA GLY A 270 -3.26 1.03 7.03
C GLY A 270 -4.32 1.27 5.96
N SER A 271 -5.59 1.22 6.34
CA SER A 271 -6.70 1.43 5.41
C SER A 271 -7.93 2.03 6.07
N HIS A 272 -8.96 2.32 5.27
CA HIS A 272 -10.28 2.75 5.74
C HIS A 272 -10.96 1.76 6.71
N LEU A 273 -10.40 0.57 6.89
CA LEU A 273 -10.91 -0.44 7.82
C LEU A 273 -10.09 -0.53 9.12
N CYS A 274 -9.05 0.27 9.29
CA CYS A 274 -8.32 0.32 10.54
C CYS A 274 -9.15 1.01 11.62
N HIS A 275 -9.15 0.43 12.83
CA HIS A 275 -9.85 0.95 14.00
C HIS A 275 -9.08 0.60 15.28
N ASP A 276 -9.04 1.49 16.27
CA ASP A 276 -8.23 1.34 17.47
C ASP A 276 -8.56 0.08 18.27
N SER A 277 -9.85 -0.31 18.33
CA SER A 277 -10.27 -1.52 19.03
C SER A 277 -9.78 -2.82 18.36
N TYR A 278 -9.31 -2.74 17.12
CA TYR A 278 -8.97 -3.91 16.34
C TYR A 278 -7.54 -3.90 15.79
N CYS A 279 -7.15 -2.82 15.10
CA CYS A 279 -5.79 -2.70 14.58
C CYS A 279 -5.37 -1.23 14.45
N HIS A 280 -4.49 -0.77 15.31
CA HIS A 280 -3.89 0.57 15.28
C HIS A 280 -2.76 0.64 14.23
N ARG A 281 -3.03 0.16 12.98
CA ARG A 281 -2.00 0.07 11.92
C ARG A 281 -2.04 1.21 10.91
N TYR A 282 -2.69 2.34 11.23
CA TYR A 282 -2.60 3.59 10.46
C TYR A 282 -1.50 4.53 11.00
N ARG A 283 -0.59 4.04 11.88
CA ARG A 283 0.65 4.71 12.29
C ARG A 283 1.69 4.62 11.18
N VAL A 284 2.56 5.63 11.04
CA VAL A 284 3.61 5.62 9.99
C VAL A 284 4.53 4.42 10.11
N ALA A 285 4.90 4.02 11.34
CA ALA A 285 5.77 2.85 11.58
C ALA A 285 5.07 1.51 11.32
N ALA A 286 3.74 1.47 11.27
CA ALA A 286 3.00 0.22 11.19
C ALA A 286 3.27 -0.54 9.88
N ARG A 287 3.41 -1.85 10.02
CA ARG A 287 3.69 -2.80 8.95
C ARG A 287 2.61 -3.86 8.87
N SER A 288 2.35 -4.32 7.67
CA SER A 288 1.61 -5.54 7.41
C SER A 288 2.19 -6.28 6.21
N HIS A 289 1.61 -7.41 5.86
CA HIS A 289 2.08 -8.18 4.72
C HIS A 289 0.99 -9.08 4.18
N ASN A 290 1.06 -9.39 2.88
CA ASN A 290 0.24 -10.42 2.26
C ASN A 290 1.01 -11.15 1.16
N THR A 291 0.44 -12.24 0.63
CA THR A 291 1.02 -12.93 -0.52
C THR A 291 0.88 -12.06 -1.78
N PRO A 292 1.80 -12.17 -2.76
CA PRO A 292 1.82 -11.25 -3.90
C PRO A 292 0.59 -11.31 -4.81
N GLU A 293 -0.20 -12.38 -4.76
CA GLU A 293 -1.46 -12.55 -5.50
C GLU A 293 -2.70 -12.07 -4.73
N SER A 294 -2.56 -11.66 -3.49
CA SER A 294 -3.69 -11.25 -2.65
C SER A 294 -4.33 -9.97 -3.14
N THR A 295 -5.66 -9.94 -3.16
CA THR A 295 -6.48 -8.79 -3.55
C THR A 295 -7.58 -8.53 -2.52
N ALA A 296 -7.90 -7.27 -2.26
CA ALA A 296 -9.00 -6.88 -1.36
C ALA A 296 -9.47 -5.45 -1.64
N SER A 297 -10.66 -5.12 -1.16
CA SER A 297 -11.29 -3.79 -1.32
C SER A 297 -10.56 -2.66 -0.58
N ASN A 298 -9.45 -2.92 0.09
CA ASN A 298 -8.67 -1.96 0.87
C ASN A 298 -7.16 -1.99 0.58
N ILE A 299 -6.75 -2.59 -0.54
CA ILE A 299 -5.33 -2.69 -0.95
C ILE A 299 -5.14 -2.00 -2.29
N GLY A 300 -4.23 -1.05 -2.33
CA GLY A 300 -3.78 -0.31 -3.50
C GLY A 300 -2.26 -0.15 -3.50
N PHE A 301 -1.74 0.90 -4.14
CA PHE A 301 -0.30 1.20 -4.19
C PHE A 301 -0.04 2.63 -4.64
N ARG A 302 1.16 3.12 -4.39
CA ARG A 302 1.77 4.30 -5.04
C ARG A 302 3.11 3.92 -5.64
N THR A 303 3.68 4.75 -6.50
CA THR A 303 4.93 4.44 -7.20
C THR A 303 6.04 5.44 -6.89
N VAL A 304 7.28 4.99 -7.12
CA VAL A 304 8.47 5.85 -7.12
C VAL A 304 9.05 5.94 -8.53
N GLY A 305 9.84 6.96 -8.79
CA GLY A 305 10.63 7.08 -10.02
C GLY A 305 11.54 5.87 -10.24
N PRO A 306 11.99 5.63 -11.48
CA PRO A 306 12.94 4.57 -11.75
C PRO A 306 14.16 4.77 -10.85
N ARG A 307 14.72 3.67 -10.34
CA ARG A 307 15.99 3.76 -9.59
C ARG A 307 17.04 4.32 -10.53
N ASP A 308 17.66 5.43 -10.15
CA ASP A 308 18.84 5.91 -10.88
C ASP A 308 19.96 4.89 -10.67
N THR A 309 20.21 4.06 -11.67
CA THR A 309 21.29 3.08 -11.66
C THR A 309 22.66 3.71 -11.87
N ARG A 310 22.72 5.01 -12.15
CA ARG A 310 23.95 5.78 -12.25
C ARG A 310 24.40 6.19 -10.85
N ARG A 311 25.28 5.39 -10.26
CA ARG A 311 26.06 5.80 -9.09
C ARG A 311 26.96 6.98 -9.49
N GLU A 312 26.56 8.20 -9.17
CA GLU A 312 27.54 9.27 -9.02
C GLU A 312 28.36 8.98 -7.75
N PRO A 313 29.69 8.85 -7.84
CA PRO A 313 30.52 8.74 -6.64
C PRO A 313 30.35 10.04 -5.85
N ILE A 314 30.03 9.89 -4.56
CA ILE A 314 30.01 11.00 -3.61
C ILE A 314 31.38 11.68 -3.69
N SER A 315 31.42 12.91 -4.21
CA SER A 315 32.62 13.73 -4.20
C SER A 315 32.95 14.05 -2.76
N THR A 316 33.91 13.34 -2.19
CA THR A 316 34.59 13.73 -0.96
C THR A 316 35.46 14.95 -1.26
N ALA A 317 34.87 16.14 -1.22
CA ALA A 317 35.62 17.37 -1.12
C ALA A 317 36.15 17.47 0.33
N VAL A 318 37.39 17.00 0.52
CA VAL A 318 38.19 17.35 1.69
C VAL A 318 38.74 18.76 1.45
N SER A 319 38.37 19.68 2.31
CA SER A 319 39.05 20.97 2.49
C SER A 319 39.34 21.15 3.96
#